data_0b80191079f6c7ed4047e4d9c800f3e1
#
_entry.id   0b80191079f6c7ed4047e4d9c800f3e1
#
_cell.length_a   1.000
_cell.length_b   1.000
_cell.length_c   1.000
_cell.angle_alpha   90.00
_cell.angle_beta   90.00
_cell.angle_gamma   90.00
#
_symmetry.space_group_name_H-M   'P 1'
#
loop_
_entity.id
_entity.type
_entity.pdbx_description
1 polymer ?
#
loop_
_entity_poly.entity_id
_entity_poly.type
_entity_poly.pdbx_seq_one_letter_code
_entity_poly.pdbx_strand_id
1 'polypeptide(L)'
;MLIDTALEAHYAERDENVRLTSTVKGQFELARMQHLLGQYLPDPPAVVGDIGGGPGTHARWLRDRGYSVELLDPIPHHVAQARAAGIDACVGDARKLPWEDEYFDAVLMAGPLYHLTCLEDRLTALQEATRVTRPGGFVAVVALNRTANLIGALLANELQQRQPVVQEILDTGFSPANDRMAETTYHTVSQLRQEMSGHGLRSITVHGLTGPGGWLTVALDAHFHHQQPPATLTDPDPLQTALTCSRIADRFPELLPASSQFFAVGQRA
;
A
#
# COMPACT_ATOMS: atom_id res chain seq x y z
N MET A 1 -23.29 -4.49 7.55
CA MET A 1 -22.03 -4.05 6.99
C MET A 1 -22.34 -2.79 6.18
N LEU A 2 -21.99 -1.63 6.70
CA LEU A 2 -22.12 -0.38 5.94
C LEU A 2 -20.79 -0.23 5.18
N ILE A 3 -20.81 -0.56 3.89
CA ILE A 3 -19.76 -0.14 2.97
C ILE A 3 -19.78 1.39 3.04
N ASP A 4 -18.63 2.00 3.23
CA ASP A 4 -18.53 3.45 3.15
C ASP A 4 -18.87 3.86 1.70
N THR A 5 -20.05 4.44 1.53
CA THR A 5 -20.56 4.86 0.22
C THR A 5 -19.64 5.90 -0.46
N ALA A 6 -18.88 6.65 0.32
CA ALA A 6 -17.90 7.60 -0.19
C ALA A 6 -16.68 6.86 -0.77
N LEU A 7 -16.23 5.78 -0.13
CA LEU A 7 -15.15 4.94 -0.62
C LEU A 7 -15.57 4.21 -1.91
N GLU A 8 -16.78 3.65 -1.94
CA GLU A 8 -17.32 3.00 -3.14
C GLU A 8 -17.42 3.97 -4.32
N ALA A 9 -17.95 5.17 -4.10
CA ALA A 9 -18.03 6.22 -5.12
C ALA A 9 -16.64 6.63 -5.62
N HIS A 10 -15.66 6.76 -4.74
CA HIS A 10 -14.27 7.08 -5.11
C HIS A 10 -13.65 6.05 -6.06
N TYR A 11 -13.91 4.76 -5.82
CA TYR A 11 -13.37 3.68 -6.65
C TYR A 11 -14.22 3.34 -7.88
N ALA A 12 -15.49 3.76 -7.93
CA ALA A 12 -16.35 3.57 -9.10
C ALA A 12 -15.86 4.35 -10.34
N GLU A 13 -15.18 5.48 -10.13
CA GLU A 13 -14.66 6.35 -11.19
C GLU A 13 -13.21 6.03 -11.60
N ARG A 14 -12.56 5.04 -10.96
CA ARG A 14 -11.14 4.73 -11.14
C ARG A 14 -10.93 3.28 -11.59
N ASP A 15 -10.12 3.10 -12.61
CA ASP A 15 -9.71 1.77 -13.04
C ASP A 15 -8.45 1.33 -12.25
N GLU A 16 -8.67 0.82 -11.04
CA GLU A 16 -7.59 0.27 -10.20
C GLU A 16 -6.91 -0.96 -10.83
N ASN A 17 -7.57 -1.63 -11.78
CA ASN A 17 -7.00 -2.81 -12.43
C ASN A 17 -5.74 -2.48 -13.26
N VAL A 18 -5.66 -1.25 -13.80
CA VAL A 18 -4.52 -0.82 -14.62
C VAL A 18 -3.62 0.19 -13.88
N ARG A 19 -4.02 0.70 -12.72
CA ARG A 19 -3.29 1.74 -11.98
C ARG A 19 -1.81 1.41 -11.78
N LEU A 20 -1.50 0.17 -11.42
CA LEU A 20 -0.12 -0.27 -11.15
C LEU A 20 0.65 -0.68 -12.41
N THR A 21 0.04 -0.68 -13.59
CA THR A 21 0.70 -1.14 -14.82
C THR A 21 0.75 -0.09 -15.94
N SER A 22 -0.14 0.91 -15.90
CA SER A 22 -0.29 1.90 -16.97
C SER A 22 0.70 3.07 -16.90
N THR A 23 1.35 3.29 -15.76
CA THR A 23 2.25 4.43 -15.56
C THR A 23 3.60 4.00 -15.03
N VAL A 24 4.65 4.80 -15.24
CA VAL A 24 5.99 4.55 -14.65
C VAL A 24 5.91 4.51 -13.13
N LYS A 25 5.11 5.40 -12.53
CA LYS A 25 4.86 5.42 -11.08
C LYS A 25 4.22 4.13 -10.60
N GLY A 26 3.17 3.65 -11.29
CA GLY A 26 2.49 2.40 -10.94
C GLY A 26 3.40 1.19 -11.06
N GLN A 27 4.12 1.07 -12.19
CA GLN A 27 5.09 0.00 -12.42
C GLN A 27 6.19 -0.01 -11.36
N PHE A 28 6.64 1.16 -10.94
CA PHE A 28 7.62 1.31 -9.87
C PHE A 28 7.05 0.82 -8.52
N GLU A 29 5.84 1.26 -8.13
CA GLU A 29 5.18 0.79 -6.90
C GLU A 29 5.04 -0.74 -6.89
N LEU A 30 4.57 -1.31 -8.01
CA LEU A 30 4.40 -2.75 -8.16
C LEU A 30 5.73 -3.50 -8.00
N ALA A 31 6.77 -3.07 -8.70
CA ALA A 31 8.09 -3.69 -8.63
C ALA A 31 8.69 -3.61 -7.21
N ARG A 32 8.52 -2.48 -6.52
CA ARG A 32 8.97 -2.31 -5.14
C ARG A 32 8.20 -3.20 -4.17
N MET A 33 6.87 -3.27 -4.30
CA MET A 33 6.04 -4.17 -3.49
C MET A 33 6.49 -5.62 -3.65
N GLN A 34 6.65 -6.07 -4.89
CA GLN A 34 7.10 -7.43 -5.20
C GLN A 34 8.48 -7.73 -4.63
N HIS A 35 9.40 -6.78 -4.71
CA HIS A 35 10.75 -6.92 -4.15
C HIS A 35 10.72 -7.05 -2.62
N LEU A 36 9.96 -6.21 -1.93
CA LEU A 36 9.87 -6.23 -0.48
C LEU A 36 9.11 -7.46 0.03
N LEU A 37 7.97 -7.79 -0.56
CA LEU A 37 7.23 -9.01 -0.22
C LEU A 37 8.10 -10.26 -0.37
N GLY A 38 8.88 -10.36 -1.45
CA GLY A 38 9.76 -11.50 -1.70
C GLY A 38 10.86 -11.71 -0.65
N GLN A 39 11.10 -10.75 0.24
CA GLN A 39 12.06 -10.89 1.34
C GLN A 39 11.46 -11.58 2.58
N TYR A 40 10.12 -11.60 2.69
CA TYR A 40 9.41 -12.04 3.89
C TYR A 40 8.48 -13.22 3.66
N LEU A 41 7.97 -13.38 2.44
CA LEU A 41 7.08 -14.50 2.14
C LEU A 41 7.81 -15.83 2.30
N PRO A 42 7.15 -16.83 2.91
CA PRO A 42 7.69 -18.20 2.90
C PRO A 42 7.78 -18.75 1.48
N ASP A 43 8.57 -19.77 1.27
CA ASP A 43 8.60 -20.45 -0.03
C ASP A 43 7.25 -21.10 -0.35
N PRO A 44 6.79 -21.09 -1.61
CA PRO A 44 5.59 -21.80 -2.00
C PRO A 44 5.80 -23.34 -1.91
N PRO A 45 4.73 -24.11 -1.65
CA PRO A 45 3.36 -23.68 -1.51
C PRO A 45 3.05 -23.07 -0.13
N ALA A 46 2.39 -21.91 -0.11
CA ALA A 46 1.91 -21.28 1.10
C ALA A 46 0.60 -20.54 0.82
N VAL A 47 -0.20 -20.30 1.87
CA VAL A 47 -1.50 -19.64 1.77
C VAL A 47 -1.37 -18.19 2.20
N VAL A 48 -1.77 -17.25 1.33
CA VAL A 48 -1.63 -15.81 1.55
C VAL A 48 -3.00 -15.14 1.50
N GLY A 49 -3.32 -14.35 2.54
CA GLY A 49 -4.48 -13.47 2.55
C GLY A 49 -4.14 -12.10 1.95
N ASP A 50 -4.89 -11.64 0.94
CA ASP A 50 -4.76 -10.29 0.35
C ASP A 50 -5.96 -9.44 0.78
N ILE A 51 -5.81 -8.70 1.89
CA ILE A 51 -6.87 -7.94 2.54
C ILE A 51 -6.90 -6.49 2.01
N GLY A 52 -8.02 -6.11 1.39
CA GLY A 52 -8.11 -4.87 0.62
C GLY A 52 -7.35 -4.98 -0.70
N GLY A 53 -7.36 -6.19 -1.31
CA GLY A 53 -6.55 -6.51 -2.49
C GLY A 53 -7.05 -5.89 -3.80
N GLY A 54 -8.19 -5.15 -3.76
CA GLY A 54 -8.76 -4.50 -4.93
C GLY A 54 -9.07 -5.50 -6.04
N PRO A 55 -8.73 -5.18 -7.31
CA PRO A 55 -8.94 -6.09 -8.46
C PRO A 55 -7.94 -7.26 -8.53
N GLY A 56 -7.11 -7.47 -7.48
CA GLY A 56 -6.25 -8.62 -7.32
C GLY A 56 -4.90 -8.54 -8.04
N THR A 57 -4.31 -7.36 -8.20
CA THR A 57 -3.01 -7.22 -8.88
C THR A 57 -1.89 -7.95 -8.14
N HIS A 58 -1.83 -7.83 -6.80
CA HIS A 58 -0.86 -8.56 -5.98
C HIS A 58 -1.23 -10.04 -5.88
N ALA A 59 -2.51 -10.36 -5.74
CA ALA A 59 -3.00 -11.74 -5.69
C ALA A 59 -2.62 -12.55 -6.95
N ARG A 60 -2.78 -11.95 -8.15
CA ARG A 60 -2.35 -12.60 -9.41
C ARG A 60 -0.85 -12.88 -9.42
N TRP A 61 -0.05 -11.88 -9.03
CA TRP A 61 1.40 -12.03 -8.98
C TRP A 61 1.86 -13.13 -8.00
N LEU A 62 1.20 -13.25 -6.85
CA LEU A 62 1.45 -14.30 -5.87
C LEU A 62 1.03 -15.69 -6.42
N ARG A 63 -0.19 -15.81 -6.96
CA ARG A 63 -0.67 -17.04 -7.58
C ARG A 63 0.29 -17.56 -8.66
N ASP A 64 0.75 -16.68 -9.53
CA ASP A 64 1.65 -17.03 -10.64
C ASP A 64 3.04 -17.49 -10.15
N ARG A 65 3.31 -17.35 -8.84
CA ARG A 65 4.50 -17.86 -8.13
C ARG A 65 4.24 -19.10 -7.30
N GLY A 66 3.03 -19.66 -7.37
CA GLY A 66 2.69 -20.92 -6.71
C GLY A 66 2.10 -20.77 -5.31
N TYR A 67 1.70 -19.55 -4.91
CA TYR A 67 0.95 -19.34 -3.67
C TYR A 67 -0.54 -19.61 -3.89
N SER A 68 -1.20 -20.15 -2.86
CA SER A 68 -2.66 -20.10 -2.75
C SER A 68 -3.05 -18.75 -2.20
N VAL A 69 -3.94 -18.01 -2.88
CA VAL A 69 -4.30 -16.64 -2.47
C VAL A 69 -5.79 -16.52 -2.31
N GLU A 70 -6.21 -16.01 -1.16
CA GLU A 70 -7.58 -15.60 -0.91
C GLU A 70 -7.64 -14.10 -0.67
N LEU A 71 -8.55 -13.43 -1.38
CA LEU A 71 -8.67 -11.99 -1.40
C LEU A 71 -9.96 -11.53 -0.74
N LEU A 72 -9.87 -10.48 0.06
CA LEU A 72 -11.02 -9.75 0.57
C LEU A 72 -10.93 -8.28 0.19
N ASP A 73 -12.01 -7.72 -0.34
CA ASP A 73 -12.11 -6.29 -0.63
C ASP A 73 -13.52 -5.77 -0.31
N PRO A 74 -13.71 -4.56 0.23
CA PRO A 74 -15.04 -4.03 0.51
C PRO A 74 -15.81 -3.65 -0.76
N ILE A 75 -15.15 -3.46 -1.91
CA ILE A 75 -15.79 -2.98 -3.14
C ILE A 75 -16.24 -4.15 -4.03
N PRO A 76 -17.55 -4.38 -4.23
CA PRO A 76 -18.06 -5.53 -4.99
C PRO A 76 -17.52 -5.61 -6.41
N HIS A 77 -17.32 -4.48 -7.08
CA HIS A 77 -16.77 -4.41 -8.43
C HIS A 77 -15.33 -4.94 -8.48
N HIS A 78 -14.48 -4.58 -7.52
CA HIS A 78 -13.12 -5.11 -7.41
C HIS A 78 -13.11 -6.63 -7.23
N VAL A 79 -13.95 -7.14 -6.33
CA VAL A 79 -14.09 -8.58 -6.11
C VAL A 79 -14.51 -9.30 -7.39
N ALA A 80 -15.44 -8.72 -8.15
CA ALA A 80 -15.85 -9.29 -9.44
C ALA A 80 -14.70 -9.35 -10.44
N GLN A 81 -13.85 -8.31 -10.50
CA GLN A 81 -12.65 -8.28 -11.34
C GLN A 81 -11.61 -9.32 -10.89
N ALA A 82 -11.34 -9.43 -9.59
CA ALA A 82 -10.43 -10.43 -9.03
C ALA A 82 -10.89 -11.87 -9.35
N ARG A 83 -12.19 -12.16 -9.18
CA ARG A 83 -12.78 -13.45 -9.55
C ARG A 83 -12.66 -13.75 -11.04
N ALA A 84 -12.94 -12.76 -11.89
CA ALA A 84 -12.77 -12.90 -13.34
C ALA A 84 -11.33 -13.20 -13.75
N ALA A 85 -10.35 -12.77 -12.93
CA ALA A 85 -8.93 -13.07 -13.09
C ALA A 85 -8.50 -14.42 -12.45
N GLY A 86 -9.46 -15.22 -11.93
CA GLY A 86 -9.20 -16.53 -11.34
C GLY A 86 -8.64 -16.48 -9.91
N ILE A 87 -8.91 -15.41 -9.17
CA ILE A 87 -8.56 -15.30 -7.75
C ILE A 87 -9.78 -15.66 -6.90
N ASP A 88 -9.56 -16.47 -5.85
CA ASP A 88 -10.57 -16.67 -4.82
C ASP A 88 -10.75 -15.38 -4.03
N ALA A 89 -11.91 -14.75 -4.15
CA ALA A 89 -12.13 -13.42 -3.61
C ALA A 89 -13.54 -13.28 -3.01
N CYS A 90 -13.66 -12.54 -1.92
CA CYS A 90 -14.93 -12.27 -1.26
C CYS A 90 -15.10 -10.79 -0.90
N VAL A 91 -16.35 -10.32 -0.88
CA VAL A 91 -16.68 -8.99 -0.36
C VAL A 91 -16.64 -9.04 1.16
N GLY A 92 -15.89 -8.14 1.79
CA GLY A 92 -15.79 -8.13 3.23
C GLY A 92 -15.13 -6.87 3.79
N ASP A 93 -14.96 -6.86 5.11
CA ASP A 93 -14.40 -5.76 5.88
C ASP A 93 -13.16 -6.25 6.63
N ALA A 94 -12.06 -5.52 6.52
CA ALA A 94 -10.81 -5.84 7.18
C ALA A 94 -10.92 -5.92 8.72
N ARG A 95 -11.93 -5.27 9.29
CA ARG A 95 -12.23 -5.28 10.74
C ARG A 95 -12.93 -6.57 11.20
N LYS A 96 -13.35 -7.43 10.27
CA LYS A 96 -14.00 -8.70 10.56
C LYS A 96 -13.74 -9.69 9.42
N LEU A 97 -12.66 -10.41 9.52
CA LEU A 97 -12.24 -11.37 8.51
C LEU A 97 -13.03 -12.69 8.64
N PRO A 98 -13.48 -13.28 7.50
CA PRO A 98 -14.32 -14.48 7.53
C PRO A 98 -13.55 -15.78 7.81
N TRP A 99 -12.23 -15.73 7.88
CA TRP A 99 -11.38 -16.90 8.10
C TRP A 99 -11.20 -17.23 9.57
N GLU A 100 -10.92 -18.48 9.84
CA GLU A 100 -10.61 -18.98 11.17
C GLU A 100 -9.24 -18.48 11.65
N ASP A 101 -8.97 -18.66 12.95
CA ASP A 101 -7.67 -18.36 13.52
C ASP A 101 -6.57 -19.19 12.84
N GLU A 102 -5.40 -18.58 12.63
CA GLU A 102 -4.20 -19.30 12.15
C GLU A 102 -4.33 -19.93 10.76
N TYR A 103 -5.13 -19.33 9.90
CA TYR A 103 -5.43 -19.85 8.57
C TYR A 103 -4.29 -19.59 7.56
N PHE A 104 -3.73 -18.36 7.55
CA PHE A 104 -2.74 -17.92 6.56
C PHE A 104 -1.29 -18.08 7.02
N ASP A 105 -0.39 -18.38 6.11
CA ASP A 105 1.06 -18.31 6.31
C ASP A 105 1.56 -16.86 6.29
N ALA A 106 0.90 -16.01 5.51
CA ALA A 106 1.14 -14.56 5.48
C ALA A 106 -0.13 -13.79 5.13
N VAL A 107 -0.24 -12.56 5.64
CA VAL A 107 -1.32 -11.61 5.30
C VAL A 107 -0.73 -10.34 4.74
N LEU A 108 -1.25 -9.86 3.62
CA LEU A 108 -0.97 -8.56 3.04
C LEU A 108 -2.18 -7.64 3.22
N MET A 109 -1.96 -6.42 3.73
CA MET A 109 -2.95 -5.34 3.85
C MET A 109 -2.44 -4.09 3.13
N ALA A 110 -2.66 -3.99 1.82
CA ALA A 110 -2.11 -2.90 1.01
C ALA A 110 -3.05 -1.68 0.86
N GLY A 111 -4.22 -1.71 1.45
CA GLY A 111 -5.26 -0.66 1.36
C GLY A 111 -5.85 -0.21 2.69
N PRO A 112 -6.23 -1.12 3.57
CA PRO A 112 -7.09 -0.83 4.70
C PRO A 112 -6.61 0.26 5.65
N LEU A 113 -5.32 0.27 6.04
CA LEU A 113 -4.84 1.17 7.10
C LEU A 113 -4.95 2.65 6.77
N TYR A 114 -4.90 3.04 5.51
CA TYR A 114 -5.05 4.45 5.17
C TYR A 114 -6.49 4.87 4.87
N HIS A 115 -7.40 3.92 4.65
CA HIS A 115 -8.84 4.17 4.52
C HIS A 115 -9.61 4.05 5.85
N LEU A 116 -9.07 3.36 6.84
CA LEU A 116 -9.62 3.32 8.19
C LEU A 116 -9.13 4.54 8.98
N THR A 117 -9.90 5.62 8.98
CA THR A 117 -9.50 6.90 9.57
C THR A 117 -9.59 6.89 11.10
N CYS A 118 -10.45 6.07 11.70
CA CYS A 118 -10.51 5.86 13.13
C CYS A 118 -9.39 4.91 13.61
N LEU A 119 -8.72 5.28 14.69
CA LEU A 119 -7.64 4.45 15.27
C LEU A 119 -8.15 3.09 15.71
N GLU A 120 -9.31 3.02 16.40
CA GLU A 120 -9.89 1.77 16.85
C GLU A 120 -10.15 0.81 15.69
N ASP A 121 -10.61 1.33 14.56
CA ASP A 121 -10.85 0.53 13.35
C ASP A 121 -9.55 -0.06 12.78
N ARG A 122 -8.47 0.74 12.74
CA ARG A 122 -7.15 0.26 12.30
C ARG A 122 -6.61 -0.81 13.23
N LEU A 123 -6.72 -0.60 14.54
CA LEU A 123 -6.30 -1.58 15.55
C LEU A 123 -7.10 -2.87 15.44
N THR A 124 -8.41 -2.79 15.20
CA THR A 124 -9.27 -3.96 14.97
C THR A 124 -8.85 -4.71 13.71
N ALA A 125 -8.57 -4.02 12.60
CA ALA A 125 -8.11 -4.66 11.38
C ALA A 125 -6.74 -5.34 11.55
N LEU A 126 -5.81 -4.72 12.28
CA LEU A 126 -4.51 -5.34 12.62
C LEU A 126 -4.66 -6.56 13.52
N GLN A 127 -5.58 -6.51 14.49
CA GLN A 127 -5.91 -7.65 15.34
C GLN A 127 -6.47 -8.81 14.53
N GLU A 128 -7.40 -8.56 13.63
CA GLU A 128 -7.96 -9.58 12.74
C GLU A 128 -6.90 -10.17 11.81
N ALA A 129 -6.07 -9.33 11.17
CA ALA A 129 -4.96 -9.81 10.36
C ALA A 129 -4.00 -10.71 11.15
N THR A 130 -3.70 -10.32 12.39
CA THR A 130 -2.87 -11.15 13.28
C THR A 130 -3.57 -12.44 13.68
N ARG A 131 -4.87 -12.41 14.00
CA ARG A 131 -5.66 -13.59 14.39
C ARG A 131 -5.63 -14.66 13.30
N VAL A 132 -5.86 -14.27 12.05
CA VAL A 132 -5.92 -15.22 10.92
C VAL A 132 -4.55 -15.67 10.40
N THR A 133 -3.46 -15.01 10.83
CA THR A 133 -2.09 -15.41 10.48
C THR A 133 -1.60 -16.49 11.43
N ARG A 134 -0.92 -17.53 10.97
CA ARG A 134 -0.32 -18.60 11.81
C ARG A 134 0.80 -18.07 12.71
N PRO A 135 1.07 -18.69 13.87
CA PRO A 135 2.28 -18.40 14.64
C PRO A 135 3.52 -18.54 13.77
N GLY A 136 4.42 -17.56 13.85
CA GLY A 136 5.60 -17.48 12.99
C GLY A 136 5.34 -16.92 11.59
N GLY A 137 4.09 -16.77 11.16
CA GLY A 137 3.71 -16.12 9.91
C GLY A 137 3.88 -14.60 9.94
N PHE A 138 3.67 -13.94 8.82
CA PHE A 138 3.91 -12.51 8.66
C PHE A 138 2.63 -11.74 8.33
N VAL A 139 2.50 -10.56 8.93
CA VAL A 139 1.52 -9.53 8.53
C VAL A 139 2.30 -8.37 7.91
N ALA A 140 2.05 -8.13 6.63
CA ALA A 140 2.62 -7.00 5.88
C ALA A 140 1.55 -5.95 5.61
N VAL A 141 1.86 -4.68 5.86
CA VAL A 141 0.92 -3.58 5.68
C VAL A 141 1.52 -2.45 4.87
N VAL A 142 0.69 -1.71 4.15
CA VAL A 142 1.06 -0.46 3.50
C VAL A 142 0.39 0.71 4.20
N ALA A 143 1.16 1.76 4.47
CA ALA A 143 0.66 3.00 5.04
C ALA A 143 1.18 4.21 4.26
N LEU A 144 0.39 5.28 4.20
CA LEU A 144 0.82 6.54 3.58
C LEU A 144 1.68 7.33 4.56
N ASN A 145 2.77 7.91 4.04
CA ASN A 145 3.65 8.73 4.86
C ASN A 145 3.09 10.15 5.02
N ARG A 146 3.07 10.63 6.26
CA ARG A 146 2.59 11.97 6.62
C ARG A 146 3.29 13.09 5.85
N THR A 147 4.57 12.95 5.54
CA THR A 147 5.35 13.95 4.80
C THR A 147 5.14 13.92 3.28
N ALA A 148 4.49 12.89 2.75
CA ALA A 148 4.37 12.65 1.32
C ALA A 148 3.67 13.80 0.56
N ASN A 149 2.61 14.35 1.16
CA ASN A 149 1.84 15.41 0.51
C ASN A 149 2.63 16.71 0.35
N LEU A 150 3.53 17.06 1.28
CA LEU A 150 4.39 18.22 1.16
C LEU A 150 5.32 18.08 -0.05
N ILE A 151 6.02 16.96 -0.14
CA ILE A 151 6.98 16.72 -1.24
C ILE A 151 6.24 16.57 -2.57
N GLY A 152 5.13 15.82 -2.58
CA GLY A 152 4.32 15.63 -3.77
C GLY A 152 3.74 16.95 -4.32
N ALA A 153 3.22 17.81 -3.44
CA ALA A 153 2.70 19.12 -3.83
C ALA A 153 3.81 20.06 -4.34
N LEU A 154 5.01 19.99 -3.74
CA LEU A 154 6.18 20.72 -4.23
C LEU A 154 6.56 20.27 -5.65
N LEU A 155 6.71 18.96 -5.87
CA LEU A 155 7.11 18.40 -7.16
C LEU A 155 6.07 18.65 -8.26
N ALA A 156 4.78 18.64 -7.92
CA ALA A 156 3.70 18.97 -8.84
C ALA A 156 3.53 20.47 -9.09
N ASN A 157 4.29 21.32 -8.39
CA ASN A 157 4.13 22.79 -8.39
C ASN A 157 2.73 23.25 -7.94
N GLU A 158 2.12 22.54 -6.99
CA GLU A 158 0.76 22.79 -6.48
C GLU A 158 0.77 23.24 -5.00
N LEU A 159 1.95 23.48 -4.40
CA LEU A 159 2.07 23.69 -2.96
C LEU A 159 1.24 24.88 -2.47
N GLN A 160 1.23 26.01 -3.20
CA GLN A 160 0.45 27.20 -2.79
C GLN A 160 -1.06 26.92 -2.74
N GLN A 161 -1.57 26.18 -3.72
CA GLN A 161 -2.98 25.82 -3.79
C GLN A 161 -3.37 24.81 -2.71
N ARG A 162 -2.45 23.88 -2.40
CA ARG A 162 -2.69 22.75 -1.49
C ARG A 162 -2.20 23.01 -0.06
N GLN A 163 -1.63 24.17 0.23
CA GLN A 163 -1.01 24.46 1.52
C GLN A 163 -1.94 24.14 2.72
N PRO A 164 -3.23 24.50 2.75
CA PRO A 164 -4.07 24.19 3.90
C PRO A 164 -4.18 22.69 4.18
N VAL A 165 -4.46 21.89 3.16
CA VAL A 165 -4.58 20.42 3.34
C VAL A 165 -3.24 19.77 3.64
N VAL A 166 -2.14 20.25 3.07
CA VAL A 166 -0.80 19.77 3.39
C VAL A 166 -0.46 20.04 4.85
N GLN A 167 -0.78 21.24 5.36
CA GLN A 167 -0.55 21.58 6.76
C GLN A 167 -1.39 20.70 7.69
N GLU A 168 -2.67 20.52 7.40
CA GLU A 168 -3.56 19.67 8.18
C GLU A 168 -3.05 18.23 8.26
N ILE A 169 -2.60 17.66 7.13
CA ILE A 169 -2.00 16.32 7.11
C ILE A 169 -0.73 16.27 7.96
N LEU A 170 0.14 17.28 7.87
CA LEU A 170 1.37 17.33 8.67
C LEU A 170 1.07 17.43 10.17
N ASP A 171 0.05 18.17 10.57
CA ASP A 171 -0.30 18.39 11.96
C ASP A 171 -1.05 17.20 12.57
N THR A 172 -2.03 16.65 11.83
CA THR A 172 -2.97 15.64 12.35
C THR A 172 -2.75 14.24 11.84
N GLY A 173 -2.19 14.07 10.65
CA GLY A 173 -2.14 12.79 9.92
C GLY A 173 -3.46 12.43 9.24
N PHE A 174 -4.42 13.35 9.12
CA PHE A 174 -5.70 13.13 8.49
C PHE A 174 -5.89 14.05 7.29
N SER A 175 -6.58 13.54 6.27
CA SER A 175 -7.07 14.32 5.14
C SER A 175 -8.56 14.02 4.94
N PRO A 176 -9.43 15.05 4.91
CA PRO A 176 -10.79 14.85 4.45
C PRO A 176 -10.83 14.39 3.00
N ALA A 177 -11.97 13.86 2.59
CA ALA A 177 -12.19 13.46 1.19
C ALA A 177 -11.97 14.66 0.25
N ASN A 178 -11.32 14.39 -0.87
CA ASN A 178 -11.01 15.38 -1.90
C ASN A 178 -10.96 14.72 -3.28
N ASP A 179 -10.74 15.49 -4.34
CA ASP A 179 -10.71 15.01 -5.73
C ASP A 179 -9.68 13.88 -5.98
N ARG A 180 -8.71 13.70 -5.10
CA ARG A 180 -7.64 12.70 -5.26
C ARG A 180 -7.87 11.44 -4.45
N MET A 181 -8.45 11.56 -3.26
CA MET A 181 -8.58 10.46 -2.28
C MET A 181 -9.87 10.63 -1.48
N ALA A 182 -10.48 9.49 -1.11
CA ALA A 182 -11.43 9.44 0.00
C ALA A 182 -10.77 9.93 1.30
N GLU A 183 -11.52 10.01 2.39
CA GLU A 183 -10.91 10.30 3.70
C GLU A 183 -9.73 9.36 3.96
N THR A 184 -8.63 9.91 4.45
CA THR A 184 -7.36 9.19 4.45
C THR A 184 -6.53 9.50 5.68
N THR A 185 -5.93 8.46 6.27
CA THR A 185 -4.95 8.56 7.35
C THR A 185 -3.52 8.42 6.81
N TYR A 186 -2.64 9.27 7.34
CA TYR A 186 -1.22 9.28 7.06
C TYR A 186 -0.43 9.01 8.34
N HIS A 187 0.58 8.16 8.26
CA HIS A 187 1.36 7.73 9.41
C HIS A 187 2.75 8.36 9.45
N THR A 188 3.27 8.52 10.66
CA THR A 188 4.71 8.54 10.88
C THR A 188 5.23 7.10 11.06
N VAL A 189 6.54 6.89 10.92
CA VAL A 189 7.15 5.57 11.17
C VAL A 189 6.87 5.07 12.59
N SER A 190 6.92 5.98 13.58
CA SER A 190 6.67 5.63 14.99
C SER A 190 5.23 5.23 15.26
N GLN A 191 4.26 5.96 14.69
CA GLN A 191 2.84 5.60 14.80
C GLN A 191 2.54 4.24 14.19
N LEU A 192 3.03 3.98 12.96
CA LEU A 192 2.84 2.70 12.31
C LEU A 192 3.40 1.53 13.13
N ARG A 193 4.63 1.70 13.67
CA ARG A 193 5.22 0.69 14.55
C ARG A 193 4.41 0.48 15.83
N GLN A 194 3.92 1.54 16.43
CA GLN A 194 3.11 1.47 17.65
C GLN A 194 1.79 0.74 17.40
N GLU A 195 1.07 1.07 16.33
CA GLU A 195 -0.17 0.41 15.96
C GLU A 195 0.04 -1.09 15.72
N MET A 196 1.09 -1.48 15.01
CA MET A 196 1.39 -2.90 14.77
C MET A 196 1.84 -3.65 16.03
N SER A 197 2.61 -3.02 16.92
CA SER A 197 3.18 -3.71 18.10
C SER A 197 2.14 -4.10 19.15
N GLY A 198 0.97 -3.45 19.17
CA GLY A 198 -0.08 -3.68 20.17
C GLY A 198 -0.85 -5.00 20.02
N HIS A 199 -0.62 -5.79 18.96
CA HIS A 199 -1.50 -6.90 18.58
C HIS A 199 -0.77 -8.24 18.37
N GLY A 200 0.29 -8.51 19.12
CA GLY A 200 1.00 -9.80 19.06
C GLY A 200 1.99 -9.93 17.90
N LEU A 201 2.22 -8.86 17.15
CA LEU A 201 3.27 -8.80 16.13
C LEU A 201 4.61 -8.43 16.79
N ARG A 202 5.67 -9.14 16.40
CA ARG A 202 7.05 -8.94 16.87
C ARG A 202 7.96 -8.61 15.70
N SER A 203 9.18 -8.18 16.00
CA SER A 203 10.23 -7.91 15.00
C SER A 203 9.76 -6.98 13.87
N ILE A 204 9.01 -5.92 14.23
CA ILE A 204 8.40 -5.01 13.24
C ILE A 204 9.50 -4.24 12.53
N THR A 205 9.58 -4.46 11.21
CA THR A 205 10.46 -3.74 10.30
C THR A 205 9.63 -2.81 9.42
N VAL A 206 10.09 -1.57 9.25
CA VAL A 206 9.46 -0.59 8.33
C VAL A 206 10.45 -0.25 7.24
N HIS A 207 10.00 -0.38 6.00
CA HIS A 207 10.71 0.00 4.79
C HIS A 207 10.04 1.21 4.13
N GLY A 208 10.82 1.99 3.41
CA GLY A 208 10.26 2.91 2.44
C GLY A 208 9.77 2.14 1.22
N LEU A 209 8.44 1.99 1.06
CA LEU A 209 7.93 1.27 -0.11
C LEU A 209 8.45 1.91 -1.39
N THR A 210 8.24 3.20 -1.56
CA THR A 210 8.72 3.93 -2.72
C THR A 210 10.14 4.47 -2.54
N GLY A 211 10.56 4.76 -1.32
CA GLY A 211 11.85 5.40 -1.05
C GLY A 211 12.01 6.76 -1.77
N PRO A 212 13.22 7.32 -1.77
CA PRO A 212 13.51 8.57 -2.49
C PRO A 212 13.34 8.43 -4.01
N GLY A 213 13.58 7.24 -4.57
CA GLY A 213 13.41 6.98 -6.02
C GLY A 213 11.98 7.18 -6.52
N GLY A 214 10.99 6.99 -5.65
CA GLY A 214 9.58 7.22 -5.98
C GLY A 214 9.29 8.67 -6.37
N TRP A 215 10.03 9.63 -5.86
CA TRP A 215 9.84 11.04 -6.20
C TRP A 215 10.20 11.37 -7.66
N LEU A 216 11.17 10.67 -8.23
CA LEU A 216 11.44 10.78 -9.67
C LEU A 216 10.20 10.36 -10.47
N THR A 217 9.57 9.24 -10.12
CA THR A 217 8.39 8.75 -10.85
C THR A 217 7.17 9.65 -10.67
N VAL A 218 7.01 10.26 -9.47
CA VAL A 218 5.97 11.26 -9.22
C VAL A 218 6.18 12.52 -10.05
N ALA A 219 7.43 13.02 -10.13
CA ALA A 219 7.75 14.18 -10.95
C ALA A 219 7.51 13.92 -12.44
N LEU A 220 7.89 12.75 -12.93
CA LEU A 220 7.64 12.35 -14.32
C LEU A 220 6.14 12.27 -14.63
N ASP A 221 5.35 11.66 -13.74
CA ASP A 221 3.90 11.56 -13.89
C ASP A 221 3.24 12.95 -13.89
N ALA A 222 3.65 13.84 -13.00
CA ALA A 222 3.09 15.19 -12.87
C ALA A 222 3.40 16.10 -14.07
N HIS A 223 4.60 16.01 -14.65
CA HIS A 223 5.06 16.95 -15.67
C HIS A 223 4.99 16.41 -17.10
N PHE A 224 4.97 15.10 -17.28
CA PHE A 224 4.99 14.48 -18.61
C PHE A 224 3.75 13.66 -18.94
N HIS A 225 2.78 13.51 -18.03
CA HIS A 225 1.47 12.89 -18.27
C HIS A 225 1.56 11.61 -19.11
N HIS A 226 2.40 10.66 -18.73
CA HIS A 226 2.67 9.39 -19.44
C HIS A 226 3.37 9.54 -20.81
N GLN A 227 3.80 10.72 -21.19
CA GLN A 227 4.65 10.91 -22.37
C GLN A 227 6.08 10.45 -22.06
N GLN A 228 6.83 10.12 -23.09
CA GLN A 228 8.25 9.79 -22.91
C GLN A 228 8.99 10.97 -22.28
N PRO A 229 9.81 10.72 -21.25
CA PRO A 229 10.62 11.78 -20.67
C PRO A 229 11.52 12.39 -21.75
N PRO A 230 11.85 13.69 -21.65
CA PRO A 230 12.66 14.35 -22.66
C PRO A 230 14.03 13.68 -22.80
N ALA A 231 14.55 13.66 -24.02
CA ALA A 231 15.85 13.08 -24.35
C ALA A 231 17.05 13.74 -23.61
N THR A 232 16.78 14.78 -22.82
CA THR A 232 17.76 15.45 -21.94
C THR A 232 18.02 14.69 -20.64
N LEU A 233 17.22 13.66 -20.27
CA LEU A 233 17.58 12.79 -19.17
C LEU A 233 18.79 11.95 -19.59
N THR A 234 19.86 12.06 -18.80
CA THR A 234 21.11 11.35 -19.06
C THR A 234 20.98 9.84 -18.83
N ASP A 235 19.99 9.44 -18.04
CA ASP A 235 19.68 8.03 -17.77
C ASP A 235 18.46 7.62 -18.62
N PRO A 236 18.62 6.68 -19.55
CA PRO A 236 17.56 6.31 -20.51
C PRO A 236 16.40 5.53 -19.88
N ASP A 237 16.56 5.00 -18.67
CA ASP A 237 15.54 4.20 -17.99
C ASP A 237 15.23 4.78 -16.59
N PRO A 238 14.27 5.72 -16.51
CA PRO A 238 13.90 6.33 -15.24
C PRO A 238 13.29 5.33 -14.22
N LEU A 239 12.70 4.24 -14.68
CA LEU A 239 12.19 3.19 -13.78
C LEU A 239 13.37 2.49 -13.09
N GLN A 240 14.40 2.08 -13.82
CA GLN A 240 15.59 1.45 -13.24
C GLN A 240 16.36 2.40 -12.33
N THR A 241 16.46 3.67 -12.70
CA THR A 241 17.07 4.71 -11.86
C THR A 241 16.34 4.83 -10.53
N ALA A 242 15.01 4.93 -10.55
CA ALA A 242 14.18 5.02 -9.34
C ALA A 242 14.31 3.76 -8.47
N LEU A 243 14.26 2.57 -9.07
CA LEU A 243 14.44 1.29 -8.36
C LEU A 243 15.82 1.17 -7.72
N THR A 244 16.86 1.58 -8.42
CA THR A 244 18.24 1.56 -7.91
C THR A 244 18.40 2.52 -6.74
N CYS A 245 17.89 3.75 -6.85
CA CYS A 245 17.89 4.75 -5.79
C CYS A 245 17.22 4.19 -4.51
N SER A 246 16.05 3.59 -4.66
CA SER A 246 15.31 3.05 -3.51
C SER A 246 16.01 1.86 -2.86
N ARG A 247 16.63 0.96 -3.64
CA ARG A 247 17.46 -0.14 -3.10
C ARG A 247 18.69 0.35 -2.33
N ILE A 248 19.32 1.44 -2.80
CA ILE A 248 20.42 2.07 -2.05
C ILE A 248 19.88 2.62 -0.72
N ALA A 249 18.74 3.32 -0.76
CA ALA A 249 18.12 3.93 0.41
C ALA A 249 17.65 2.91 1.46
N ASP A 250 17.30 1.68 1.07
CA ASP A 250 16.88 0.61 1.99
C ASP A 250 17.92 0.32 3.10
N ARG A 251 19.18 0.67 2.89
CA ARG A 251 20.27 0.52 3.87
C ARG A 251 20.35 1.64 4.91
N PHE A 252 19.60 2.71 4.71
CA PHE A 252 19.69 3.94 5.51
C PHE A 252 18.33 4.28 6.13
N PRO A 253 18.09 3.87 7.39
CA PRO A 253 16.82 4.14 8.07
C PRO A 253 16.45 5.63 8.12
N GLU A 254 17.43 6.52 8.05
CA GLU A 254 17.26 7.97 8.02
C GLU A 254 16.51 8.45 6.77
N LEU A 255 16.51 7.63 5.70
CA LEU A 255 15.80 7.91 4.46
C LEU A 255 14.35 7.39 4.43
N LEU A 256 13.89 6.70 5.47
CA LEU A 256 12.48 6.24 5.56
C LEU A 256 11.48 7.40 5.38
N PRO A 257 11.67 8.58 6.01
CA PRO A 257 10.75 9.70 5.82
C PRO A 257 10.74 10.26 4.39
N ALA A 258 11.73 9.93 3.57
CA ALA A 258 11.78 10.32 2.16
C ALA A 258 10.94 9.43 1.24
N SER A 259 10.22 8.44 1.77
CA SER A 259 9.30 7.60 1.01
C SER A 259 7.88 8.19 1.01
N SER A 260 7.13 8.07 -0.08
CA SER A 260 5.72 8.48 -0.09
C SER A 260 4.81 7.48 0.62
N GLN A 261 5.23 6.23 0.68
CA GLN A 261 4.51 5.14 1.34
C GLN A 261 5.50 4.29 2.14
N PHE A 262 4.99 3.70 3.22
CA PHE A 262 5.71 2.71 4.01
C PHE A 262 5.20 1.30 3.71
N PHE A 263 6.10 0.35 3.68
CA PHE A 263 5.82 -1.08 3.79
C PHE A 263 6.32 -1.52 5.16
N ALA A 264 5.43 -1.99 5.99
CA ALA A 264 5.81 -2.50 7.30
C ALA A 264 5.43 -3.97 7.43
N VAL A 265 6.28 -4.75 8.07
CA VAL A 265 6.07 -6.17 8.28
C VAL A 265 6.36 -6.53 9.73
N GLY A 266 5.49 -7.35 10.32
CA GLY A 266 5.67 -7.92 11.64
C GLY A 266 5.43 -9.42 11.61
N GLN A 267 6.16 -10.17 12.44
CA GLN A 267 5.97 -11.60 12.59
C GLN A 267 4.99 -11.88 13.73
N ARG A 268 4.00 -12.75 13.50
CA ARG A 268 3.14 -13.22 14.59
C ARG A 268 3.94 -14.06 15.59
N ALA A 269 3.74 -13.78 16.87
CA ALA A 269 4.39 -14.46 17.98
C ALA A 269 4.00 -15.93 18.10
#